data_f8125e182e407600996e28f599c46c18
#
_entry.id   f8125e182e407600996e28f599c46c18
#
_cell.length_a   1.000
_cell.length_b   1.000
_cell.length_c   1.000
_cell.angle_alpha   90.00
_cell.angle_beta   90.00
_cell.angle_gamma   90.00
#
_symmetry.space_group_name_H-M   'P 1'
#
loop_
_entity.id
_entity.type
_entity.pdbx_description
1 polymer ?
#
loop_
_entity_poly.entity_id
_entity_poly.type
_entity_poly.pdbx_seq_one_letter_code
_entity_poly.pdbx_strand_id
1 'polypeptide(L)'
;MNGYEMMAESYRQLVKHGEIDKETADKEIRIYDFLATCDTEDICRMVDSSAFNDIIRAFVEMAVQSADIDEDAREKVVGQLRWLFDEKTAKQVLEGR
;
A
#
# COMPACT_ATOMS: atom_id res chain seq x y z
N MET A 1 12.44 -1.54 18.34
CA MET A 1 12.14 -0.71 17.17
C MET A 1 11.39 -1.54 16.14
N ASN A 2 10.23 -1.09 15.68
CA ASN A 2 9.47 -1.82 14.65
C ASN A 2 10.01 -1.51 13.24
N GLY A 3 9.49 -2.22 12.22
CA GLY A 3 9.97 -2.06 10.85
C GLY A 3 9.80 -0.65 10.29
N TYR A 4 8.72 0.03 10.67
CA TYR A 4 8.46 1.40 10.20
C TYR A 4 9.41 2.41 10.86
N GLU A 5 9.70 2.23 12.16
CA GLU A 5 10.70 3.06 12.84
C GLU A 5 12.08 2.87 12.20
N MET A 6 12.43 1.64 11.83
CA MET A 6 13.68 1.35 11.13
C MET A 6 13.76 2.04 9.78
N MET A 7 12.66 2.06 9.02
CA MET A 7 12.62 2.76 7.73
C MET A 7 12.78 4.27 7.91
N ALA A 8 12.10 4.87 8.88
CA ALA A 8 12.25 6.29 9.17
C ALA A 8 13.70 6.63 9.52
N GLU A 9 14.34 5.82 10.38
CA GLU A 9 15.73 6.01 10.76
C GLU A 9 16.68 5.87 9.56
N SER A 10 16.40 4.93 8.66
CA SER A 10 17.20 4.77 7.44
C SER A 10 17.20 6.05 6.59
N TYR A 11 16.04 6.69 6.44
CA TYR A 11 15.95 7.97 5.70
C TYR A 11 16.70 9.08 6.41
N ARG A 12 16.66 9.12 7.75
CA ARG A 12 17.44 10.12 8.51
C ARG A 12 18.93 9.95 8.28
N GLN A 13 19.41 8.71 8.22
CA GLN A 13 20.82 8.42 7.94
C GLN A 13 21.21 8.81 6.51
N LEU A 14 20.35 8.58 5.53
CA LEU A 14 20.59 8.99 4.15
C LEU A 14 20.74 10.51 4.01
N VAL A 15 19.92 11.27 4.72
CA VAL A 15 20.05 12.74 4.78
C VAL A 15 21.37 13.13 5.41
N LYS A 16 21.71 12.51 6.54
CA LYS A 16 22.96 12.80 7.27
C LYS A 16 24.20 12.58 6.41
N HIS A 17 24.16 11.57 5.53
CA HIS A 17 25.29 11.26 4.63
C HIS A 17 25.18 11.95 3.26
N GLY A 18 24.21 12.84 3.07
CA GLY A 18 24.06 13.60 1.83
C GLY A 18 23.59 12.79 0.62
N GLU A 19 23.03 11.60 0.83
CA GLU A 19 22.60 10.71 -0.24
C GLU A 19 21.20 11.00 -0.76
N ILE A 20 20.40 11.76 0.01
CA ILE A 20 19.03 12.16 -0.36
C ILE A 20 18.79 13.57 0.18
N ASP A 21 18.01 14.37 -0.54
CA ASP A 21 17.67 15.70 -0.07
C ASP A 21 16.67 15.64 1.10
N LYS A 22 16.78 16.63 1.99
CA LYS A 22 15.97 16.68 3.20
C LYS A 22 14.48 16.72 2.92
N GLU A 23 14.06 17.47 1.91
CA GLU A 23 12.64 17.62 1.57
C GLU A 23 12.00 16.28 1.20
N THR A 24 12.66 15.50 0.34
CA THR A 24 12.19 14.18 -0.07
C THR A 24 12.15 13.22 1.12
N ALA A 25 13.23 13.23 1.91
CA ALA A 25 13.31 12.37 3.10
C ALA A 25 12.25 12.72 4.15
N ASP A 26 11.98 14.01 4.37
CA ASP A 26 10.99 14.43 5.36
C ASP A 26 9.59 13.92 5.01
N LYS A 27 9.24 13.84 3.73
CA LYS A 27 7.96 13.28 3.28
C LYS A 27 7.86 11.80 3.61
N GLU A 28 8.91 11.03 3.34
CA GLU A 28 8.96 9.61 3.64
C GLU A 28 8.97 9.35 5.15
N ILE A 29 9.78 10.10 5.90
CA ILE A 29 9.88 9.99 7.35
C ILE A 29 8.52 10.22 8.01
N ARG A 30 7.78 11.22 7.55
CA ARG A 30 6.44 11.52 8.08
C ARG A 30 5.49 10.33 7.94
N ILE A 31 5.53 9.67 6.79
CA ILE A 31 4.70 8.49 6.53
C ILE A 31 5.10 7.35 7.45
N TYR A 32 6.38 7.03 7.53
CA TYR A 32 6.87 5.93 8.36
C TYR A 32 6.72 6.18 9.84
N ASP A 33 6.91 7.42 10.30
CA ASP A 33 6.66 7.78 11.71
C ASP A 33 5.17 7.59 12.06
N PHE A 34 4.27 7.95 11.14
CA PHE A 34 2.84 7.71 11.33
C PHE A 34 2.53 6.21 11.36
N LEU A 35 3.03 5.45 10.39
CA LEU A 35 2.80 4.00 10.33
C LEU A 35 3.35 3.28 11.56
N ALA A 36 4.44 3.79 12.14
CA ALA A 36 5.02 3.22 13.34
C ALA A 36 4.10 3.32 14.56
N THR A 37 3.14 4.25 14.54
CA THR A 37 2.12 4.40 15.59
C THR A 37 0.89 3.54 15.37
N CYS A 38 0.76 2.92 14.20
CA CYS A 38 -0.40 2.14 13.81
C CYS A 38 -0.20 0.66 14.09
N ASP A 39 -1.26 -0.02 14.49
CA ASP A 39 -1.28 -1.49 14.49
C ASP A 39 -1.87 -2.00 13.16
N THR A 40 -1.92 -3.32 12.99
CA THR A 40 -2.46 -3.94 11.79
C THR A 40 -3.94 -3.58 11.57
N GLU A 41 -4.70 -3.48 12.65
CA GLU A 41 -6.12 -3.11 12.56
C GLU A 41 -6.30 -1.69 12.04
N ASP A 42 -5.48 -0.74 12.49
CA ASP A 42 -5.49 0.64 12.00
C ASP A 42 -5.21 0.69 10.50
N ILE A 43 -4.21 -0.07 10.05
CA ILE A 43 -3.84 -0.15 8.63
C ILE A 43 -4.99 -0.74 7.82
N CYS A 44 -5.61 -1.81 8.31
CA CYS A 44 -6.78 -2.41 7.65
C CYS A 44 -7.93 -1.42 7.52
N ARG A 45 -8.20 -0.63 8.54
CA ARG A 45 -9.25 0.40 8.49
C ARG A 45 -8.95 1.47 7.45
N MET A 46 -7.67 1.87 7.31
CA MET A 46 -7.27 2.82 6.28
C MET A 46 -7.49 2.25 4.88
N VAL A 47 -7.14 0.97 4.67
CA VAL A 47 -7.36 0.29 3.39
C VAL A 47 -8.86 0.17 3.08
N ASP A 48 -9.68 -0.13 4.08
CA ASP A 48 -11.13 -0.27 3.92
C ASP A 48 -11.82 1.08 3.65
N SER A 49 -11.17 2.21 3.98
CA SER A 49 -11.67 3.50 3.56
C SER A 49 -11.54 3.60 2.03
N SER A 50 -12.50 4.22 1.37
CA SER A 50 -12.50 4.31 -0.09
C SER A 50 -11.27 5.05 -0.67
N ALA A 51 -10.46 5.68 0.19
CA ALA A 51 -9.30 6.46 -0.24
C ALA A 51 -8.27 5.63 -1.03
N PHE A 52 -8.14 4.34 -0.73
CA PHE A 52 -7.12 3.49 -1.37
C PHE A 52 -7.66 2.63 -2.50
N ASN A 53 -8.97 2.46 -2.62
CA ASN A 53 -9.57 1.53 -3.58
C ASN A 53 -9.18 1.83 -5.02
N ASP A 54 -9.20 3.09 -5.43
CA ASP A 54 -8.86 3.49 -6.79
C ASP A 54 -7.39 3.24 -7.10
N ILE A 55 -6.52 3.48 -6.12
CA ILE A 55 -5.08 3.26 -6.27
C ILE A 55 -4.78 1.76 -6.39
N ILE A 56 -5.37 0.94 -5.51
CA ILE A 56 -5.19 -0.52 -5.54
C ILE A 56 -5.71 -1.08 -6.86
N ARG A 57 -6.88 -0.63 -7.31
CA ARG A 57 -7.45 -1.05 -8.59
C ARG A 57 -6.53 -0.71 -9.75
N ALA A 58 -5.95 0.50 -9.76
CA ALA A 58 -5.02 0.92 -10.80
C ALA A 58 -3.78 0.03 -10.84
N PHE A 59 -3.21 -0.33 -9.69
CA PHE A 59 -2.09 -1.28 -9.62
C PHE A 59 -2.45 -2.63 -10.22
N VAL A 60 -3.63 -3.17 -9.88
CA VAL A 60 -4.08 -4.47 -10.39
C VAL A 60 -4.31 -4.40 -11.90
N GLU A 61 -4.96 -3.35 -12.39
CA GLU A 61 -5.18 -3.15 -13.83
C GLU A 61 -3.86 -3.11 -14.60
N MET A 62 -2.87 -2.39 -14.10
CA MET A 62 -1.54 -2.35 -14.71
C MET A 62 -0.84 -3.70 -14.63
N ALA A 63 -0.99 -4.42 -13.52
CA ALA A 63 -0.38 -5.73 -13.35
C ALA A 63 -0.93 -6.74 -14.36
N VAL A 64 -2.26 -6.79 -14.52
CA VAL A 64 -2.88 -7.72 -15.46
C VAL A 64 -2.56 -7.35 -16.91
N GLN A 65 -2.42 -6.08 -17.22
CA GLN A 65 -1.98 -5.62 -18.52
C GLN A 65 -0.54 -6.03 -18.80
N SER A 66 0.35 -5.84 -17.82
CA SER A 66 1.77 -6.22 -17.94
C SER A 66 1.97 -7.72 -18.03
N ALA A 67 1.08 -8.51 -17.47
CA ALA A 67 1.13 -9.98 -17.52
C ALA A 67 0.74 -10.54 -18.88
N ASP A 68 0.27 -9.69 -19.80
CA ASP A 68 -0.10 -10.07 -21.17
C ASP A 68 -1.14 -11.20 -21.22
N ILE A 69 -2.13 -11.13 -20.33
CA ILE A 69 -3.27 -12.04 -20.36
C ILE A 69 -4.36 -11.48 -21.29
N ASP A 70 -5.24 -12.37 -21.78
CA ASP A 70 -6.29 -11.92 -22.68
C ASP A 70 -7.27 -10.95 -22.00
N GLU A 71 -8.00 -10.19 -22.83
CA GLU A 71 -8.90 -9.14 -22.36
C GLU A 71 -10.04 -9.69 -21.50
N ASP A 72 -10.60 -10.84 -21.86
CA ASP A 72 -11.68 -11.47 -21.10
C ASP A 72 -11.22 -11.83 -19.69
N ALA A 73 -10.05 -12.45 -19.57
CA ALA A 73 -9.46 -12.79 -18.27
C ALA A 73 -9.18 -11.55 -17.45
N ARG A 74 -8.67 -10.50 -18.09
CA ARG A 74 -8.38 -9.22 -17.44
C ARG A 74 -9.66 -8.58 -16.88
N GLU A 75 -10.73 -8.54 -17.65
CA GLU A 75 -12.02 -8.01 -17.22
C GLU A 75 -12.60 -8.79 -16.04
N LYS A 76 -12.43 -10.11 -16.05
CA LYS A 76 -12.87 -10.97 -14.94
C LYS A 76 -12.11 -10.66 -13.66
N VAL A 77 -10.78 -10.47 -13.73
CA VAL A 77 -9.97 -10.15 -12.56
C VAL A 77 -10.40 -8.80 -11.97
N VAL A 78 -10.54 -7.78 -12.81
CA VAL A 78 -10.93 -6.44 -12.35
C VAL A 78 -12.35 -6.46 -11.77
N GLY A 79 -13.27 -7.21 -12.39
CA GLY A 79 -14.63 -7.37 -11.89
C GLY A 79 -14.68 -8.04 -10.53
N GLN A 80 -13.87 -9.10 -10.33
CA GLN A 80 -13.76 -9.77 -9.04
C GLN A 80 -13.16 -8.87 -7.97
N LEU A 81 -12.20 -8.03 -8.33
CA LEU A 81 -11.60 -7.07 -7.40
C LEU A 81 -12.65 -6.09 -6.88
N ARG A 82 -13.49 -5.55 -7.76
CA ARG A 82 -14.58 -4.65 -7.36
C ARG A 82 -15.55 -5.33 -6.41
N TRP A 83 -15.94 -6.56 -6.74
CA TRP A 83 -16.83 -7.34 -5.88
C TRP A 83 -16.20 -7.59 -4.51
N LEU A 84 -14.91 -7.94 -4.48
CA LEU A 84 -14.19 -8.18 -3.23
C LEU A 84 -14.10 -6.93 -2.35
N PHE A 85 -13.89 -5.75 -2.94
CA PHE A 85 -13.90 -4.49 -2.18
C PHE A 85 -15.25 -4.23 -1.50
N ASP A 86 -16.35 -4.61 -2.16
CA ASP A 86 -17.68 -4.41 -1.60
C ASP A 86 -18.05 -5.46 -0.54
N GLU A 87 -17.56 -6.69 -0.68
CA GLU A 87 -18.00 -7.84 0.14
C GLU A 87 -17.02 -8.21 1.25
N LYS A 88 -15.75 -7.79 1.17
CA LYS A 88 -14.71 -8.19 2.11
C LYS A 88 -13.99 -7.00 2.70
N THR A 89 -13.63 -7.09 3.98
CA THR A 89 -12.72 -6.13 4.60
C THR A 89 -11.28 -6.57 4.39
N ALA A 90 -10.35 -5.64 4.55
CA ALA A 90 -8.92 -5.94 4.49
C ALA A 90 -8.52 -7.02 5.50
N LYS A 91 -9.09 -6.97 6.71
CA LYS A 91 -8.85 -7.97 7.75
C LYS A 91 -9.27 -9.37 7.30
N GLN A 92 -10.47 -9.48 6.70
CA GLN A 92 -10.98 -10.76 6.19
C GLN A 92 -10.08 -11.32 5.10
N VAL A 93 -9.60 -10.48 4.19
CA VAL A 93 -8.68 -10.88 3.12
C VAL A 93 -7.36 -11.38 3.69
N LEU A 94 -6.79 -10.68 4.67
CA LEU A 94 -5.56 -11.10 5.33
C LEU A 94 -5.71 -12.44 6.04
N GLU A 95 -6.83 -12.66 6.72
CA GLU A 95 -7.11 -13.90 7.45
C GLU A 95 -7.42 -15.08 6.51
N GLY A 96 -7.89 -14.81 5.30
CA GLY A 96 -8.28 -15.83 4.33
C GLY A 96 -7.17 -16.45 3.51
N ARG A 97 -5.94 -15.93 3.63
CA ARG A 97 -4.82 -16.46 2.83
C ARG A 97 -4.03 -17.55 3.50
#